data_628b872b59f934914f7af2b5d43566cc
#
_entry.id   628b872b59f934914f7af2b5d43566cc
#
_cell.length_a   1.000
_cell.length_b   1.000
_cell.length_c   1.000
_cell.angle_alpha   90.00
_cell.angle_beta   90.00
_cell.angle_gamma   90.00
#
_symmetry.space_group_name_H-M   'P 1'
#
loop_
_entity.id
_entity.type
_entity.pdbx_description
1 polymer ?
#
loop_
_entity_poly.entity_id
_entity_poly.type
_entity_poly.pdbx_seq_one_letter_code
_entity_poly.pdbx_strand_id
1 'polypeptide(L)'
;MLVKSYTNLNQGVLRRREVRAYRLWLLLRSLDSEGRGWVAYEEALEAFLKLGLSRRSFRDILRKGEGFWWTRVRGRIFYSGLGKVCLRLRVLPGRPVRIPLPKKLSEFRALLHASFFVKERTISRSSLQKLTGKSKTTLRRWEKLTGVKIQPNLGYSPKPLSKEKSSVSRCIGYDEKGQPFFEVSLNGRPHLAWQISNSYVVESERLERAPWGLSRKVRKKLRPLFGGEGERLFRLYFQDPRKALSYVRRTGQAVYLDSRRTIPRPLGWDIREFRLWHYLSR
;
A
#
# COMPACT_ATOMS: atom_id res chain seq x y z
N MET A 1 -10.77 -8.46 -16.83
CA MET A 1 -10.16 -9.49 -15.97
C MET A 1 -9.66 -8.85 -14.68
N LEU A 2 -10.10 -9.37 -13.54
CA LEU A 2 -9.66 -8.94 -12.19
C LEU A 2 -8.55 -9.89 -11.70
N VAL A 3 -7.45 -9.34 -11.21
CA VAL A 3 -6.31 -10.12 -10.73
C VAL A 3 -6.00 -9.80 -9.27
N LYS A 4 -5.58 -10.81 -8.51
CA LYS A 4 -5.16 -10.64 -7.10
C LYS A 4 -3.80 -9.97 -7.02
N SER A 5 -3.73 -8.86 -6.30
CA SER A 5 -2.54 -8.05 -6.07
C SER A 5 -2.40 -7.72 -4.59
N TYR A 6 -1.38 -6.90 -4.21
CA TYR A 6 -1.10 -6.56 -2.82
C TYR A 6 -0.70 -5.10 -2.69
N THR A 7 -1.32 -4.39 -1.75
CA THR A 7 -1.26 -2.93 -1.64
C THR A 7 0.17 -2.36 -1.54
N ASN A 8 1.01 -2.91 -0.66
CA ASN A 8 2.37 -2.38 -0.48
C ASN A 8 3.31 -2.81 -1.62
N LEU A 9 3.10 -4.02 -2.16
CA LEU A 9 3.82 -4.48 -3.35
C LEU A 9 3.53 -3.56 -4.54
N ASN A 10 2.27 -3.14 -4.72
CA ASN A 10 1.87 -2.19 -5.74
C ASN A 10 2.65 -0.86 -5.64
N GLN A 11 2.77 -0.33 -4.42
CA GLN A 11 3.55 0.91 -4.19
C GLN A 11 5.06 0.69 -4.44
N GLY A 12 5.60 -0.43 -4.01
CA GLY A 12 7.01 -0.79 -4.26
C GLY A 12 7.34 -0.89 -5.76
N VAL A 13 6.44 -1.49 -6.53
CA VAL A 13 6.56 -1.59 -8.00
C VAL A 13 6.48 -0.21 -8.67
N LEU A 14 5.59 0.68 -8.21
CA LEU A 14 5.51 2.06 -8.69
C LEU A 14 6.82 2.83 -8.42
N ARG A 15 7.38 2.69 -7.22
CA ARG A 15 8.64 3.31 -6.81
C ARG A 15 9.80 2.83 -7.67
N ARG A 16 9.89 1.53 -7.94
CA ARG A 16 10.97 0.92 -8.71
C ARG A 16 10.78 0.97 -10.23
N ARG A 17 9.66 1.54 -10.71
CA ARG A 17 9.31 1.67 -12.14
C ARG A 17 9.12 0.32 -12.87
N GLU A 18 8.89 -0.78 -12.13
CA GLU A 18 8.76 -2.15 -12.66
C GLU A 18 7.32 -2.50 -13.12
N VAL A 19 6.52 -1.50 -13.44
CA VAL A 19 5.06 -1.64 -13.67
C VAL A 19 4.73 -2.51 -14.88
N ARG A 20 5.54 -2.49 -15.96
CA ARG A 20 5.27 -3.29 -17.16
C ARG A 20 5.45 -4.78 -16.88
N ALA A 21 6.58 -5.15 -16.27
CA ALA A 21 6.87 -6.54 -15.89
C ALA A 21 5.87 -7.03 -14.82
N TYR A 22 5.55 -6.19 -13.85
CA TYR A 22 4.58 -6.51 -12.82
C TYR A 22 3.19 -6.81 -13.39
N ARG A 23 2.72 -6.06 -14.39
CA ARG A 23 1.45 -6.31 -15.07
C ARG A 23 1.43 -7.69 -15.73
N LEU A 24 2.50 -8.05 -16.44
CA LEU A 24 2.63 -9.39 -17.03
C LEU A 24 2.72 -10.48 -15.96
N TRP A 25 3.45 -10.25 -14.87
CA TRP A 25 3.54 -11.20 -13.76
C TRP A 25 2.19 -11.46 -13.09
N LEU A 26 1.34 -10.43 -12.95
CA LEU A 26 -0.02 -10.60 -12.45
C LEU A 26 -0.89 -11.39 -13.43
N LEU A 27 -0.75 -11.15 -14.73
CA LEU A 27 -1.42 -11.91 -15.77
C LEU A 27 -1.03 -13.39 -15.71
N LEU A 28 0.26 -13.71 -15.69
CA LEU A 28 0.75 -15.09 -15.59
C LEU A 28 0.19 -15.81 -14.36
N ARG A 29 0.16 -15.13 -13.22
CA ARG A 29 -0.41 -15.69 -11.99
C ARG A 29 -1.92 -15.89 -12.03
N SER A 30 -2.63 -15.13 -12.83
CA SER A 30 -4.08 -15.29 -12.98
C SER A 30 -4.46 -16.40 -13.97
N LEU A 31 -3.57 -16.74 -14.89
CA LEU A 31 -3.75 -17.87 -15.82
C LEU A 31 -3.46 -19.21 -15.12
N ASP A 32 -2.55 -19.24 -14.17
CA ASP A 32 -2.20 -20.43 -13.42
C ASP A 32 -3.18 -20.64 -12.23
N SER A 33 -4.38 -21.11 -12.54
CA SER A 33 -5.42 -21.42 -11.54
C SER A 33 -5.03 -22.57 -10.60
N GLU A 34 -4.22 -23.50 -11.07
CA GLU A 34 -3.78 -24.68 -10.31
C GLU A 34 -2.56 -24.40 -9.41
N GLY A 35 -1.89 -23.25 -9.59
CA GLY A 35 -0.71 -22.91 -8.80
C GLY A 35 0.55 -23.70 -9.18
N ARG A 36 0.65 -24.18 -10.41
CA ARG A 36 1.81 -24.91 -10.96
C ARG A 36 3.10 -24.10 -10.93
N GLY A 37 2.98 -22.75 -10.96
CA GLY A 37 4.12 -21.83 -10.98
C GLY A 37 4.63 -21.51 -12.38
N TRP A 38 3.94 -21.95 -13.41
CA TRP A 38 4.28 -21.70 -14.82
C TRP A 38 3.04 -21.61 -15.70
N VAL A 39 3.18 -21.01 -16.86
CA VAL A 39 2.16 -20.90 -17.91
C VAL A 39 2.82 -21.20 -19.26
N ALA A 40 2.09 -21.78 -20.21
CA ALA A 40 2.58 -21.98 -21.57
C ALA A 40 2.82 -20.62 -22.25
N TYR A 41 3.84 -20.52 -23.09
CA TYR A 41 4.18 -19.26 -23.76
C TYR A 41 3.04 -18.75 -24.64
N GLU A 42 2.43 -19.64 -25.44
CA GLU A 42 1.34 -19.26 -26.35
C GLU A 42 0.08 -18.82 -25.58
N GLU A 43 -0.28 -19.52 -24.52
CA GLU A 43 -1.39 -19.14 -23.62
C GLU A 43 -1.17 -17.74 -23.02
N ALA A 44 0.04 -17.47 -22.52
CA ALA A 44 0.40 -16.18 -21.97
C ALA A 44 0.38 -15.06 -23.04
N LEU A 45 0.84 -15.36 -24.25
CA LEU A 45 0.82 -14.43 -25.38
C LEU A 45 -0.63 -14.12 -25.80
N GLU A 46 -1.46 -15.12 -25.96
CA GLU A 46 -2.87 -14.97 -26.33
C GLU A 46 -3.61 -14.09 -25.31
N ALA A 47 -3.47 -14.41 -24.02
CA ALA A 47 -4.07 -13.63 -22.94
C ALA A 47 -3.56 -12.18 -22.93
N PHE A 48 -2.28 -11.96 -23.24
CA PHE A 48 -1.71 -10.61 -23.33
C PHE A 48 -2.26 -9.84 -24.53
N LEU A 49 -2.45 -10.49 -25.67
CA LEU A 49 -3.07 -9.90 -26.86
C LEU A 49 -4.56 -9.55 -26.62
N LYS A 50 -5.30 -10.39 -25.91
CA LYS A 50 -6.70 -10.12 -25.48
C LYS A 50 -6.81 -8.85 -24.61
N LEU A 51 -5.75 -8.45 -23.92
CA LEU A 51 -5.69 -7.14 -23.23
C LEU A 51 -5.48 -5.95 -24.20
N GLY A 52 -5.40 -6.20 -25.50
CA GLY A 52 -5.16 -5.20 -26.53
C GLY A 52 -3.71 -4.70 -26.59
N LEU A 53 -2.76 -5.53 -26.20
CA LEU A 53 -1.31 -5.25 -26.19
C LEU A 53 -0.64 -5.96 -27.37
N SER A 54 0.50 -5.45 -27.84
CA SER A 54 1.16 -6.00 -29.02
C SER A 54 2.13 -7.14 -28.69
N ARG A 55 2.29 -8.08 -29.64
CA ARG A 55 3.29 -9.17 -29.58
C ARG A 55 4.72 -8.64 -29.36
N ARG A 56 5.07 -7.52 -29.98
CA ARG A 56 6.37 -6.86 -29.78
C ARG A 56 6.55 -6.44 -28.31
N SER A 57 5.53 -5.79 -27.74
CA SER A 57 5.55 -5.39 -26.32
C SER A 57 5.69 -6.59 -25.38
N PHE A 58 5.02 -7.71 -25.68
CA PHE A 58 5.14 -8.95 -24.91
C PHE A 58 6.59 -9.47 -24.89
N ARG A 59 7.22 -9.61 -26.05
CA ARG A 59 8.61 -10.07 -26.19
C ARG A 59 9.59 -9.15 -25.45
N ASP A 60 9.43 -7.83 -25.58
CA ASP A 60 10.27 -6.85 -24.90
C ASP A 60 10.15 -6.93 -23.38
N ILE A 61 8.93 -7.08 -22.85
CA ILE A 61 8.69 -7.23 -21.42
C ILE A 61 9.29 -8.54 -20.90
N LEU A 62 9.09 -9.64 -21.65
CA LEU A 62 9.64 -10.95 -21.29
C LEU A 62 11.18 -10.90 -21.20
N ARG A 63 11.83 -10.31 -22.20
CA ARG A 63 13.28 -10.18 -22.20
C ARG A 63 13.81 -9.36 -21.01
N LYS A 64 13.17 -8.21 -20.70
CA LYS A 64 13.56 -7.33 -19.60
C LYS A 64 13.30 -7.91 -18.21
N GLY A 65 12.31 -8.78 -18.07
CA GLY A 65 11.94 -9.38 -16.79
C GLY A 65 12.60 -10.73 -16.49
N GLU A 66 13.36 -11.26 -17.44
CA GLU A 66 14.07 -12.54 -17.31
C GLU A 66 14.97 -12.57 -16.07
N GLY A 67 15.03 -13.69 -15.39
CA GLY A 67 15.83 -13.89 -14.17
C GLY A 67 15.25 -13.25 -12.90
N PHE A 68 14.48 -12.17 -13.01
CA PHE A 68 13.85 -11.51 -11.87
C PHE A 68 12.37 -11.92 -11.69
N TRP A 69 11.53 -11.68 -12.70
CA TRP A 69 10.10 -11.91 -12.66
C TRP A 69 9.72 -13.33 -13.08
N TRP A 70 10.48 -13.89 -14.00
CA TRP A 70 10.28 -15.23 -14.60
C TRP A 70 11.56 -15.78 -15.17
N THR A 71 11.48 -17.05 -15.58
CA THR A 71 12.49 -17.76 -16.38
C THR A 71 11.76 -18.54 -17.46
N ARG A 72 12.27 -18.54 -18.68
CA ARG A 72 11.69 -19.28 -19.81
C ARG A 72 12.46 -20.57 -20.07
N VAL A 73 11.73 -21.67 -20.14
CA VAL A 73 12.31 -22.98 -20.44
C VAL A 73 11.32 -23.76 -21.30
N ARG A 74 11.78 -24.26 -22.45
CA ARG A 74 11.02 -25.18 -23.33
C ARG A 74 9.56 -24.76 -23.57
N GLY A 75 9.33 -23.54 -24.04
CA GLY A 75 7.99 -23.02 -24.32
C GLY A 75 7.12 -22.71 -23.09
N ARG A 76 7.68 -22.75 -21.88
CA ARG A 76 7.00 -22.42 -20.63
C ARG A 76 7.62 -21.19 -19.98
N ILE A 77 6.78 -20.40 -19.30
CA ILE A 77 7.20 -19.23 -18.51
C ILE A 77 7.00 -19.56 -17.03
N PHE A 78 8.09 -19.84 -16.32
CA PHE A 78 8.10 -20.06 -14.88
C PHE A 78 8.19 -18.72 -14.16
N TYR A 79 7.12 -18.27 -13.52
CA TYR A 79 7.09 -16.99 -12.85
C TYR A 79 7.54 -17.07 -11.39
N SER A 80 8.19 -16.01 -10.91
CA SER A 80 8.65 -15.91 -9.53
C SER A 80 7.46 -15.87 -8.56
N GLY A 81 7.50 -16.69 -7.51
CA GLY A 81 6.49 -16.67 -6.45
C GLY A 81 6.51 -15.34 -5.65
N LEU A 82 5.38 -15.00 -5.04
CA LEU A 82 5.18 -13.73 -4.29
C LEU A 82 6.31 -13.44 -3.30
N GLY A 83 6.71 -14.41 -2.49
CA GLY A 83 7.78 -14.21 -1.50
C GLY A 83 9.12 -13.84 -2.13
N LYS A 84 9.48 -14.45 -3.29
CA LYS A 84 10.71 -14.13 -4.02
C LYS A 84 10.68 -12.71 -4.58
N VAL A 85 9.54 -12.29 -5.15
CA VAL A 85 9.35 -10.93 -5.67
C VAL A 85 9.43 -9.89 -4.54
N CYS A 86 8.73 -10.13 -3.43
CA CYS A 86 8.76 -9.24 -2.28
C CYS A 86 10.17 -9.07 -1.68
N LEU A 87 10.91 -10.17 -1.54
CA LEU A 87 12.32 -10.12 -1.09
C LEU A 87 13.19 -9.28 -2.00
N ARG A 88 13.13 -9.53 -3.30
CA ARG A 88 13.94 -8.80 -4.29
C ARG A 88 13.62 -7.31 -4.35
N LEU A 89 12.33 -6.97 -4.20
CA LEU A 89 11.89 -5.57 -4.13
C LEU A 89 12.08 -4.96 -2.74
N ARG A 90 12.45 -5.74 -1.73
CA ARG A 90 12.52 -5.34 -0.32
C ARG A 90 11.23 -4.65 0.13
N VAL A 91 10.10 -5.27 -0.16
CA VAL A 91 8.76 -4.76 0.15
C VAL A 91 7.89 -5.87 0.72
N LEU A 92 7.21 -5.59 1.81
CA LEU A 92 6.15 -6.47 2.30
C LEU A 92 4.94 -6.41 1.36
N PRO A 93 4.21 -7.52 1.15
CA PRO A 93 3.14 -7.54 0.18
C PRO A 93 2.03 -6.52 0.45
N GLY A 94 1.65 -6.30 1.71
CA GLY A 94 0.47 -5.50 2.04
C GLY A 94 -0.82 -6.30 1.93
N ARG A 95 -1.97 -5.64 2.06
CA ARG A 95 -3.29 -6.28 1.98
C ARG A 95 -3.55 -6.80 0.57
N PRO A 96 -4.21 -7.97 0.44
CA PRO A 96 -4.65 -8.45 -0.85
C PRO A 96 -5.81 -7.60 -1.37
N VAL A 97 -5.75 -7.28 -2.65
CA VAL A 97 -6.78 -6.54 -3.40
C VAL A 97 -6.94 -7.16 -4.77
N ARG A 98 -8.12 -7.05 -5.35
CA ARG A 98 -8.36 -7.38 -6.76
C ARG A 98 -8.32 -6.09 -7.56
N ILE A 99 -7.57 -6.08 -8.63
CA ILE A 99 -7.42 -4.94 -9.54
C ILE A 99 -7.63 -5.39 -10.98
N PRO A 100 -8.25 -4.57 -11.84
CA PRO A 100 -8.32 -4.86 -13.25
C PRO A 100 -6.96 -4.70 -13.92
N LEU A 101 -6.77 -5.39 -15.05
CA LEU A 101 -5.62 -5.22 -15.94
C LEU A 101 -6.03 -4.39 -17.16
N PRO A 102 -5.98 -3.05 -17.11
CA PRO A 102 -6.38 -2.21 -18.24
C PRO A 102 -5.32 -2.23 -19.34
N LYS A 103 -5.76 -1.91 -20.58
CA LYS A 103 -4.88 -1.74 -21.74
C LYS A 103 -3.85 -0.62 -21.51
N LYS A 104 -4.31 0.54 -21.03
CA LYS A 104 -3.45 1.72 -20.82
C LYS A 104 -2.59 1.57 -19.59
N LEU A 105 -1.27 1.71 -19.75
CA LEU A 105 -0.30 1.62 -18.65
C LEU A 105 -0.45 2.75 -17.62
N SER A 106 -0.89 3.93 -18.07
CA SER A 106 -1.17 5.08 -17.18
C SER A 106 -2.31 4.78 -16.22
N GLU A 107 -3.39 4.18 -16.72
CA GLU A 107 -4.53 3.74 -15.92
C GLU A 107 -4.12 2.64 -14.93
N PHE A 108 -3.34 1.65 -15.39
CA PHE A 108 -2.84 0.61 -14.51
C PHE A 108 -1.99 1.17 -13.36
N ARG A 109 -1.12 2.17 -13.62
CA ARG A 109 -0.37 2.87 -12.57
C ARG A 109 -1.27 3.57 -11.55
N ALA A 110 -2.32 4.23 -12.03
CA ALA A 110 -3.29 4.88 -11.17
C ALA A 110 -4.06 3.88 -10.29
N LEU A 111 -4.47 2.74 -10.85
CA LEU A 111 -5.12 1.66 -10.10
C LEU A 111 -4.19 1.03 -9.06
N LEU A 112 -2.90 0.84 -9.38
CA LEU A 112 -1.91 0.39 -8.39
C LEU A 112 -1.78 1.37 -7.23
N HIS A 113 -1.81 2.68 -7.51
CA HIS A 113 -1.79 3.71 -6.47
C HIS A 113 -3.09 3.68 -5.64
N ALA A 114 -4.24 3.70 -6.29
CA ALA A 114 -5.56 3.70 -5.66
C ALA A 114 -5.81 2.46 -4.79
N SER A 115 -5.26 1.31 -5.17
CA SER A 115 -5.36 0.06 -4.41
C SER A 115 -4.88 0.18 -2.96
N PHE A 116 -4.03 1.17 -2.66
CA PHE A 116 -3.56 1.47 -1.32
C PHE A 116 -4.66 2.03 -0.41
N PHE A 117 -5.71 2.60 -0.99
CA PHE A 117 -6.81 3.29 -0.33
C PHE A 117 -8.14 2.52 -0.36
N VAL A 118 -8.14 1.25 -0.75
CA VAL A 118 -9.35 0.38 -0.72
C VAL A 118 -9.95 0.27 0.68
N LYS A 119 -9.15 0.50 1.70
CA LYS A 119 -9.58 0.85 3.04
C LYS A 119 -9.06 2.25 3.33
N GLU A 120 -9.88 3.05 4.00
CA GLU A 120 -9.50 4.37 4.47
C GLU A 120 -8.11 4.36 5.12
N ARG A 121 -7.28 5.32 4.74
CA ARG A 121 -5.93 5.50 5.28
C ARG A 121 -5.64 6.96 5.54
N THR A 122 -5.12 7.20 6.72
CA THR A 122 -4.55 8.50 7.09
C THR A 122 -3.06 8.50 6.79
N ILE A 123 -2.63 9.35 5.87
CA ILE A 123 -1.22 9.44 5.47
C ILE A 123 -0.90 10.84 4.93
N SER A 124 0.29 11.36 5.24
CA SER A 124 0.72 12.63 4.71
C SER A 124 1.07 12.56 3.21
N ARG A 125 0.90 13.67 2.50
CA ARG A 125 1.26 13.74 1.07
C ARG A 125 2.75 13.48 0.84
N SER A 126 3.62 13.97 1.71
CA SER A 126 5.06 13.72 1.65
C SER A 126 5.40 12.23 1.82
N SER A 127 4.72 11.55 2.74
CA SER A 127 4.88 10.09 2.91
C SER A 127 4.43 9.31 1.68
N LEU A 128 3.34 9.71 1.01
CA LEU A 128 2.90 9.11 -0.25
C LEU A 128 3.92 9.32 -1.37
N GLN A 129 4.52 10.51 -1.47
CA GLN A 129 5.57 10.78 -2.43
C GLN A 129 6.80 9.88 -2.19
N LYS A 130 7.25 9.76 -0.95
CA LYS A 130 8.36 8.86 -0.57
C LYS A 130 8.03 7.39 -0.87
N LEU A 131 6.80 6.96 -0.58
CA LEU A 131 6.36 5.58 -0.80
C LEU A 131 6.33 5.20 -2.29
N THR A 132 5.83 6.09 -3.14
CA THR A 132 5.63 5.84 -4.58
C THR A 132 6.80 6.30 -5.45
N GLY A 133 7.62 7.21 -4.96
CA GLY A 133 8.65 7.90 -5.75
C GLY A 133 8.06 8.80 -6.84
N LYS A 134 6.84 9.36 -6.63
CA LYS A 134 6.14 10.20 -7.61
C LYS A 134 5.88 11.60 -7.08
N SER A 135 5.83 12.57 -7.99
CA SER A 135 5.52 13.97 -7.67
C SER A 135 4.08 14.13 -7.19
N LYS A 136 3.83 15.19 -6.42
CA LYS A 136 2.50 15.59 -5.94
C LYS A 136 1.47 15.70 -7.09
N THR A 137 1.88 16.29 -8.21
CA THR A 137 1.03 16.46 -9.41
C THR A 137 0.65 15.10 -10.02
N THR A 138 1.60 14.16 -10.14
CA THR A 138 1.33 12.81 -10.64
C THR A 138 0.34 12.07 -9.74
N LEU A 139 0.51 12.16 -8.42
CA LEU A 139 -0.39 11.51 -7.46
C LEU A 139 -1.80 12.10 -7.56
N ARG A 140 -1.95 13.42 -7.58
CA ARG A 140 -3.27 14.08 -7.75
C ARG A 140 -3.98 13.65 -9.03
N ARG A 141 -3.24 13.55 -10.16
CA ARG A 141 -3.81 13.07 -11.42
C ARG A 141 -4.30 11.63 -11.32
N TRP A 142 -3.54 10.74 -10.65
CA TRP A 142 -3.96 9.36 -10.45
C TRP A 142 -5.17 9.24 -9.53
N GLU A 143 -5.20 10.01 -8.45
CA GLU A 143 -6.32 10.07 -7.50
C GLU A 143 -7.60 10.52 -8.19
N LYS A 144 -7.52 11.60 -9.00
CA LYS A 144 -8.65 12.07 -9.81
C LYS A 144 -9.13 11.00 -10.80
N LEU A 145 -8.20 10.31 -11.49
CA LEU A 145 -8.52 9.28 -12.48
C LEU A 145 -9.20 8.05 -11.86
N THR A 146 -8.96 7.77 -10.60
CA THR A 146 -9.45 6.57 -9.92
C THR A 146 -10.51 6.85 -8.87
N GLY A 147 -10.96 8.08 -8.73
CA GLY A 147 -12.02 8.46 -7.78
C GLY A 147 -11.59 8.35 -6.31
N VAL A 148 -10.30 8.54 -6.01
CA VAL A 148 -9.83 8.60 -4.62
C VAL A 148 -10.36 9.86 -3.96
N LYS A 149 -11.20 9.70 -2.95
CA LYS A 149 -11.70 10.80 -2.10
C LYS A 149 -10.65 11.13 -1.04
N ILE A 150 -10.42 12.43 -0.85
CA ILE A 150 -9.45 12.96 0.11
C ILE A 150 -10.23 13.79 1.11
N GLN A 151 -10.15 13.41 2.37
CA GLN A 151 -10.75 14.16 3.47
C GLN A 151 -9.63 14.84 4.25
N PRO A 152 -9.59 16.18 4.29
CA PRO A 152 -8.70 16.91 5.17
C PRO A 152 -9.04 16.60 6.63
N ASN A 153 -8.04 16.29 7.43
CA ASN A 153 -8.21 16.10 8.85
C ASN A 153 -7.57 17.29 9.59
N LEU A 154 -8.27 17.77 10.60
CA LEU A 154 -7.82 18.84 11.47
C LEU A 154 -7.54 18.29 12.87
N GLY A 155 -6.45 18.72 13.47
CA GLY A 155 -6.21 18.60 14.90
C GLY A 155 -6.73 19.86 15.57
N TYR A 156 -7.18 19.76 16.81
CA TYR A 156 -7.77 20.86 17.57
C TYR A 156 -7.09 21.02 18.92
N SER A 157 -7.00 22.24 19.41
CA SER A 157 -6.56 22.51 20.77
C SER A 157 -7.56 21.91 21.78
N PRO A 158 -7.09 21.30 22.89
CA PRO A 158 -7.97 20.71 23.90
C PRO A 158 -8.80 21.80 24.65
N LYS A 159 -8.30 23.02 24.68
CA LYS A 159 -8.99 24.16 25.32
C LYS A 159 -9.46 25.13 24.23
N PRO A 160 -10.65 25.73 24.36
CA PRO A 160 -11.09 26.79 23.47
C PRO A 160 -10.16 28.03 23.63
N LEU A 161 -9.99 28.77 22.55
CA LEU A 161 -9.46 30.10 22.59
C LEU A 161 -10.46 31.01 23.33
N SER A 162 -10.09 32.12 23.89
CA SER A 162 -10.94 32.98 24.71
C SER A 162 -12.39 33.20 24.22
N LYS A 163 -13.26 33.77 25.04
CA LYS A 163 -14.72 33.81 24.89
C LYS A 163 -15.30 34.61 23.71
N GLU A 164 -14.49 35.18 22.83
CA GLU A 164 -15.01 36.01 21.75
C GLU A 164 -15.46 35.14 20.53
N LYS A 165 -16.68 35.42 20.08
CA LYS A 165 -17.30 34.78 18.93
C LYS A 165 -16.57 35.16 17.64
N SER A 166 -15.91 34.21 17.01
CA SER A 166 -15.51 34.36 15.61
C SER A 166 -16.18 33.27 14.78
N SER A 167 -16.86 33.67 13.73
CA SER A 167 -17.70 32.80 12.89
C SER A 167 -16.98 32.31 11.61
N VAL A 168 -15.69 32.58 11.45
CA VAL A 168 -14.96 32.34 10.20
C VAL A 168 -13.69 31.54 10.45
N SER A 169 -13.51 30.46 9.70
CA SER A 169 -12.22 29.74 9.66
C SER A 169 -11.14 30.64 9.02
N ARG A 170 -10.41 31.35 9.84
CA ARG A 170 -9.37 32.28 9.42
C ARG A 170 -8.00 31.68 9.72
N CYS A 171 -7.06 31.79 8.78
CA CYS A 171 -5.67 31.50 9.07
C CYS A 171 -5.15 32.59 10.02
N ILE A 172 -4.72 32.19 11.22
CA ILE A 172 -4.29 33.12 12.29
C ILE A 172 -2.77 33.11 12.49
N GLY A 173 -2.04 32.22 11.83
CA GLY A 173 -0.59 32.18 11.92
C GLY A 173 0.00 30.88 11.33
N TYR A 174 1.31 30.77 11.48
CA TYR A 174 2.09 29.62 11.04
C TYR A 174 2.97 29.12 12.19
N ASP A 175 3.16 27.79 12.27
CA ASP A 175 4.10 27.20 13.21
C ASP A 175 5.56 27.38 12.73
N GLU A 176 6.53 26.97 13.57
CA GLU A 176 7.97 27.02 13.24
C GLU A 176 8.33 26.26 11.96
N LYS A 177 7.46 25.34 11.50
CA LYS A 177 7.60 24.55 10.28
C LYS A 177 6.82 25.13 9.10
N GLY A 178 6.23 26.32 9.25
CA GLY A 178 5.44 26.97 8.23
C GLY A 178 4.07 26.32 7.98
N GLN A 179 3.51 25.57 8.96
CA GLN A 179 2.16 25.03 8.87
C GLN A 179 1.14 26.05 9.38
N PRO A 180 0.07 26.31 8.61
CA PRO A 180 -0.93 27.28 9.02
C PRO A 180 -1.80 26.78 10.19
N PHE A 181 -2.06 27.65 11.14
CA PHE A 181 -3.10 27.50 12.15
C PHE A 181 -4.37 28.23 11.73
N PHE A 182 -5.51 27.62 12.05
CA PHE A 182 -6.83 28.15 11.76
C PHE A 182 -7.61 28.30 13.04
N GLU A 183 -8.49 29.29 13.09
CA GLU A 183 -9.53 29.35 14.10
C GLU A 183 -10.78 28.64 13.57
N VAL A 184 -11.32 27.72 14.34
CA VAL A 184 -12.50 26.93 13.97
C VAL A 184 -13.46 26.88 15.15
N SER A 185 -14.72 27.10 14.90
CA SER A 185 -15.76 26.95 15.92
C SER A 185 -16.14 25.47 16.13
N LEU A 186 -15.95 24.97 17.35
CA LEU A 186 -16.42 23.66 17.79
C LEU A 186 -17.44 23.86 18.89
N ASN A 187 -18.67 23.38 18.66
CA ASN A 187 -19.77 23.52 19.63
C ASN A 187 -19.97 24.99 20.09
N GLY A 188 -19.87 25.95 19.16
CA GLY A 188 -20.03 27.36 19.43
C GLY A 188 -18.86 28.05 20.13
N ARG A 189 -17.72 27.36 20.34
CA ARG A 189 -16.51 27.92 20.96
C ARG A 189 -15.34 27.94 19.94
N PRO A 190 -14.54 28.99 19.91
CA PRO A 190 -13.39 29.04 19.02
C PRO A 190 -12.26 28.14 19.53
N HIS A 191 -11.72 27.31 18.65
CA HIS A 191 -10.57 26.44 18.91
C HIS A 191 -9.48 26.70 17.90
N LEU A 192 -8.21 26.56 18.33
CA LEU A 192 -7.09 26.50 17.42
C LEU A 192 -7.10 25.17 16.69
N ALA A 193 -7.03 25.22 15.36
CA ALA A 193 -6.98 24.03 14.51
C ALA A 193 -5.77 24.07 13.59
N TRP A 194 -5.23 22.90 13.26
CA TRP A 194 -4.14 22.75 12.30
C TRP A 194 -4.36 21.54 11.42
N GLN A 195 -3.81 21.56 10.22
CA GLN A 195 -3.94 20.43 9.31
C GLN A 195 -3.04 19.27 9.75
N ILE A 196 -3.63 18.11 9.94
CA ILE A 196 -2.93 16.83 10.14
C ILE A 196 -2.95 15.99 8.85
N SER A 197 -2.46 14.75 8.92
CA SER A 197 -2.45 13.86 7.76
C SER A 197 -3.86 13.58 7.24
N ASN A 198 -4.08 13.80 5.95
CA ASN A 198 -5.38 13.57 5.31
C ASN A 198 -5.76 12.09 5.32
N SER A 199 -7.06 11.83 5.40
CA SER A 199 -7.66 10.52 5.12
C SER A 199 -7.90 10.36 3.62
N TYR A 200 -7.64 9.17 3.13
CA TYR A 200 -7.84 8.78 1.74
C TYR A 200 -8.68 7.51 1.69
N VAL A 201 -9.67 7.52 0.84
CA VAL A 201 -10.51 6.35 0.58
C VAL A 201 -10.81 6.26 -0.92
N VAL A 202 -10.89 5.06 -1.45
CA VAL A 202 -11.38 4.81 -2.80
C VAL A 202 -12.68 4.03 -2.71
N GLU A 203 -13.72 4.61 -3.24
CA GLU A 203 -15.01 3.96 -3.51
C GLU A 203 -15.02 3.62 -4.99
N SER A 204 -14.52 2.45 -5.34
CA SER A 204 -14.47 2.02 -6.72
C SER A 204 -14.93 0.57 -6.82
N GLU A 205 -15.96 0.34 -7.60
CA GLU A 205 -16.41 -1.01 -8.01
C GLU A 205 -15.29 -1.81 -8.70
N ARG A 206 -14.26 -1.12 -9.22
CA ARG A 206 -13.11 -1.73 -9.90
C ARG A 206 -12.05 -2.27 -8.93
N LEU A 207 -12.11 -1.92 -7.63
CA LEU A 207 -11.12 -2.30 -6.65
C LEU A 207 -11.79 -3.03 -5.49
N GLU A 208 -11.67 -4.34 -5.46
CA GLU A 208 -12.26 -5.19 -4.44
C GLU A 208 -11.24 -5.62 -3.39
N ARG A 209 -11.72 -5.88 -2.18
CA ARG A 209 -10.93 -6.58 -1.17
C ARG A 209 -10.82 -8.05 -1.57
N ALA A 210 -9.63 -8.61 -1.49
CA ALA A 210 -9.42 -10.05 -1.67
C ALA A 210 -9.29 -10.75 -0.30
N PRO A 211 -9.66 -12.03 -0.20
CA PRO A 211 -9.48 -12.78 1.04
C PRO A 211 -8.01 -12.78 1.48
N TRP A 212 -7.79 -12.64 2.78
CA TRP A 212 -6.48 -12.71 3.40
C TRP A 212 -5.91 -14.11 3.34
N GLY A 213 -4.62 -14.19 3.15
CA GLY A 213 -3.87 -15.41 3.31
C GLY A 213 -2.50 -15.30 2.64
N LEU A 214 -1.45 -15.23 3.46
CA LEU A 214 -0.12 -15.58 3.03
C LEU A 214 0.14 -17.02 3.44
N SER A 215 0.48 -17.88 2.48
CA SER A 215 0.85 -19.26 2.80
C SER A 215 2.05 -19.28 3.76
N ARG A 216 2.16 -20.35 4.58
CA ARG A 216 3.30 -20.55 5.50
C ARG A 216 4.66 -20.42 4.79
N LYS A 217 4.73 -20.91 3.54
CA LYS A 217 5.92 -20.83 2.67
C LYS A 217 6.32 -19.38 2.35
N VAL A 218 5.34 -18.53 2.00
CA VAL A 218 5.59 -17.10 1.73
C VAL A 218 6.01 -16.37 3.00
N ARG A 219 5.34 -16.61 4.11
CA ARG A 219 5.69 -16.00 5.42
C ARG A 219 7.12 -16.32 5.82
N LYS A 220 7.55 -17.60 5.70
CA LYS A 220 8.93 -18.03 5.98
C LYS A 220 9.94 -17.29 5.10
N LYS A 221 9.65 -17.08 3.83
CA LYS A 221 10.53 -16.33 2.90
C LYS A 221 10.64 -14.85 3.22
N LEU A 222 9.62 -14.24 3.83
CA LEU A 222 9.62 -12.82 4.16
C LEU A 222 10.35 -12.48 5.47
N ARG A 223 10.69 -13.47 6.28
CA ARG A 223 11.42 -13.28 7.55
C ARG A 223 12.67 -12.38 7.44
N PRO A 224 13.54 -12.53 6.42
CA PRO A 224 14.74 -11.70 6.30
C PRO A 224 14.46 -10.20 6.09
N LEU A 225 13.20 -9.80 5.84
CA LEU A 225 12.83 -8.39 5.77
C LEU A 225 12.59 -7.75 7.15
N PHE A 226 12.60 -8.58 8.19
CA PHE A 226 12.40 -8.18 9.57
C PHE A 226 13.65 -8.50 10.36
N GLY A 227 14.27 -7.51 10.94
CA GLY A 227 15.42 -7.68 11.84
C GLY A 227 15.00 -7.63 13.29
N GLY A 228 15.73 -8.32 14.18
CA GLY A 228 15.66 -8.17 15.62
C GLY A 228 14.27 -8.35 16.23
N GLU A 229 13.80 -7.33 16.94
CA GLU A 229 12.52 -7.35 17.67
C GLU A 229 11.30 -7.51 16.77
N GLY A 230 11.32 -6.95 15.57
CA GLY A 230 10.25 -7.12 14.58
C GLY A 230 10.08 -8.58 14.16
N GLU A 231 11.16 -9.36 14.04
CA GLU A 231 11.07 -10.79 13.75
C GLU A 231 10.48 -11.58 14.94
N ARG A 232 10.86 -11.23 16.16
CA ARG A 232 10.33 -11.84 17.38
C ARG A 232 8.82 -11.63 17.51
N LEU A 233 8.37 -10.42 17.32
CA LEU A 233 6.96 -10.08 17.34
C LEU A 233 6.17 -10.75 16.19
N PHE A 234 6.76 -10.84 15.01
CA PHE A 234 6.19 -11.55 13.89
C PHE A 234 5.98 -13.03 14.19
N ARG A 235 6.96 -13.71 14.78
CA ARG A 235 6.83 -15.10 15.22
C ARG A 235 5.73 -15.27 16.26
N LEU A 236 5.75 -14.43 17.29
CA LEU A 236 4.80 -14.47 18.38
C LEU A 236 3.36 -14.27 17.88
N TYR A 237 3.14 -13.32 16.97
CA TYR A 237 1.84 -13.07 16.37
C TYR A 237 1.29 -14.29 15.60
N PHE A 238 2.13 -14.99 14.82
CA PHE A 238 1.69 -16.15 14.07
C PHE A 238 1.50 -17.41 14.91
N GLN A 239 2.15 -17.48 16.06
CA GLN A 239 1.91 -18.54 17.03
C GLN A 239 0.65 -18.27 17.85
N ASP A 240 0.51 -17.06 18.36
CA ASP A 240 -0.61 -16.63 19.19
C ASP A 240 -0.78 -15.11 19.12
N PRO A 241 -1.76 -14.61 18.36
CA PRO A 241 -2.01 -13.17 18.25
C PRO A 241 -2.32 -12.49 19.59
N ARG A 242 -3.00 -13.17 20.51
CA ARG A 242 -3.37 -12.60 21.82
C ARG A 242 -2.13 -12.40 22.69
N LYS A 243 -1.20 -13.36 22.69
CA LYS A 243 0.09 -13.23 23.38
C LYS A 243 0.97 -12.12 22.79
N ALA A 244 0.97 -11.96 21.46
CA ALA A 244 1.67 -10.85 20.81
C ALA A 244 1.12 -9.50 21.26
N LEU A 245 -0.21 -9.34 21.31
CA LEU A 245 -0.87 -8.12 21.79
C LEU A 245 -0.56 -7.85 23.28
N SER A 246 -0.61 -8.89 24.11
CA SER A 246 -0.29 -8.80 25.53
C SER A 246 1.17 -8.41 25.75
N TYR A 247 2.11 -8.98 25.00
CA TYR A 247 3.52 -8.64 25.03
C TYR A 247 3.75 -7.16 24.71
N VAL A 248 3.15 -6.67 23.62
CA VAL A 248 3.25 -5.27 23.22
C VAL A 248 2.73 -4.32 24.29
N ARG A 249 1.58 -4.63 24.88
CA ARG A 249 0.99 -3.82 25.98
C ARG A 249 1.89 -3.79 27.20
N ARG A 250 2.48 -4.92 27.58
CA ARG A 250 3.33 -5.04 28.79
C ARG A 250 4.67 -4.32 28.62
N THR A 251 5.27 -4.35 27.45
CA THR A 251 6.60 -3.74 27.22
C THR A 251 6.53 -2.24 26.97
N GLY A 252 5.33 -1.65 26.89
CA GLY A 252 5.15 -0.25 26.50
C GLY A 252 5.54 0.02 25.04
N GLN A 253 5.93 -1.02 24.33
CA GLN A 253 6.19 -0.98 22.89
C GLN A 253 4.86 -0.88 22.17
N ALA A 254 4.45 0.31 21.98
CA ALA A 254 3.17 0.60 21.40
C ALA A 254 3.21 0.36 19.91
N VAL A 255 2.29 -0.43 19.45
CA VAL A 255 2.15 -0.83 18.06
C VAL A 255 0.76 -0.47 17.60
N TYR A 256 0.66 -0.05 16.37
CA TYR A 256 -0.60 0.27 15.74
C TYR A 256 -1.43 -1.00 15.50
N LEU A 257 -2.38 -1.26 16.36
CA LEU A 257 -3.20 -2.48 16.36
C LEU A 257 -4.47 -2.35 15.54
N ASP A 258 -5.02 -1.15 15.44
CA ASP A 258 -6.23 -0.86 14.68
C ASP A 258 -6.10 0.50 13.99
N SER A 259 -6.78 0.67 12.83
CA SER A 259 -6.85 1.97 12.15
C SER A 259 -7.47 3.09 12.99
N ARG A 260 -8.13 2.75 14.09
CA ARG A 260 -8.80 3.67 15.00
C ARG A 260 -8.05 3.91 16.31
N ARG A 261 -7.00 3.14 16.59
CA ARG A 261 -6.21 3.26 17.83
C ARG A 261 -4.74 3.41 17.49
N THR A 262 -4.25 4.61 17.57
CA THR A 262 -2.82 4.91 17.51
C THR A 262 -2.22 4.62 18.88
N ILE A 263 -1.45 3.56 18.95
CA ILE A 263 -0.60 3.31 20.09
C ILE A 263 0.74 4.00 19.80
N PRO A 264 1.37 4.74 20.74
CA PRO A 264 2.62 5.44 20.50
C PRO A 264 3.71 4.48 20.00
N ARG A 265 4.45 4.90 19.00
CA ARG A 265 5.55 4.13 18.43
C ARG A 265 6.70 4.06 19.43
N PRO A 266 7.30 2.88 19.70
CA PRO A 266 8.52 2.79 20.51
C PRO A 266 9.65 3.58 19.85
N LEU A 267 10.42 4.29 20.66
CA LEU A 267 11.65 4.96 20.20
C LEU A 267 12.60 3.89 19.62
N GLY A 268 13.10 4.15 18.42
CA GLY A 268 14.05 3.25 17.74
C GLY A 268 13.44 2.22 16.78
N TRP A 269 12.12 2.08 16.71
CA TRP A 269 11.52 1.17 15.73
C TRP A 269 11.60 1.73 14.30
N ASP A 270 12.07 0.90 13.37
CA ASP A 270 12.03 1.24 11.95
C ASP A 270 10.56 1.33 11.49
N ILE A 271 10.31 2.25 10.59
CA ILE A 271 9.01 2.40 9.91
C ILE A 271 8.53 1.11 9.22
N ARG A 272 9.46 0.21 8.88
CA ARG A 272 9.19 -1.11 8.31
C ARG A 272 8.59 -2.08 9.33
N GLU A 273 9.11 -2.11 10.54
CA GLU A 273 8.62 -2.92 11.66
C GLU A 273 7.23 -2.46 12.11
N PHE A 274 7.03 -1.15 12.19
CA PHE A 274 5.75 -0.56 12.50
C PHE A 274 4.67 -0.89 11.45
N ARG A 275 5.04 -0.88 10.16
CA ARG A 275 4.14 -1.30 9.06
C ARG A 275 3.82 -2.78 9.11
N LEU A 276 4.74 -3.62 9.57
CA LEU A 276 4.51 -5.03 9.76
C LEU A 276 3.38 -5.28 10.74
N TRP A 277 3.41 -4.65 11.89
CA TRP A 277 2.37 -4.79 12.91
C TRP A 277 1.00 -4.36 12.43
N HIS A 278 0.91 -3.24 11.77
CA HIS A 278 -0.33 -2.84 11.12
C HIS A 278 -0.82 -3.88 10.11
N TYR A 279 0.11 -4.63 9.53
CA TYR A 279 -0.15 -5.69 8.58
C TYR A 279 -0.59 -6.99 9.24
N LEU A 280 -0.04 -7.31 10.41
CA LEU A 280 -0.28 -8.54 11.15
C LEU A 280 -1.47 -8.46 12.10
N SER A 281 -1.80 -7.27 12.59
CA SER A 281 -2.87 -7.04 13.57
C SER A 281 -4.29 -7.04 12.96
N ARG A 282 -4.40 -7.40 11.72
CA ARG A 282 -5.64 -7.56 10.96
C ARG A 282 -5.61 -8.86 10.18
#